data_bbcab659a7adeb8b7133be96d39814a9
#
_entry.id   bbcab659a7adeb8b7133be96d39814a9
#
_cell.length_a   1.000
_cell.length_b   1.000
_cell.length_c   1.000
_cell.angle_alpha   90.00
_cell.angle_beta   90.00
_cell.angle_gamma   90.00
#
_symmetry.space_group_name_H-M   'P 1'
#
loop_
_entity.id
_entity.type
_entity.pdbx_description
1 polymer ?
#
loop_
_entity_poly.entity_id
_entity_poly.type
_entity_poly.pdbx_seq_one_letter_code
_entity_poly.pdbx_strand_id
1 'polypeptide(L)'
;MISLDITKSFDDPGRAAPFHLGIHLEMPEDSRTLVLFGASGSGKTLTLHCLAGLVRPDAGRIVVDGNVLYDGGQGICVPARRRRIGYMFQDYALFPHLSVLHNVAYAGTGLLPWRLTREQRAWAMDLLERLGIAHLARLYPGNLSGGQKQRVALARALGTRPSLLLLDEPFSALDPLLRER
;
A
#
# COMPACT_ATOMS: atom_id res chain seq x y z
N MET A 1 4.97 3.88 -16.61
CA MET A 1 6.43 3.69 -16.31
C MET A 1 6.74 4.06 -14.87
N ILE A 2 7.53 3.24 -14.16
CA ILE A 2 8.05 3.55 -12.81
C ILE A 2 9.57 3.55 -12.90
N SER A 3 10.21 4.62 -12.40
CA SER A 3 11.67 4.71 -12.23
C SER A 3 11.95 5.09 -10.78
N LEU A 4 12.78 4.29 -10.12
CA LEU A 4 13.15 4.42 -8.72
C LEU A 4 14.67 4.27 -8.62
N ASP A 5 15.35 5.33 -8.25
CA ASP A 5 16.78 5.34 -7.96
C ASP A 5 16.98 6.12 -6.66
N ILE A 6 17.09 5.41 -5.55
CA ILE A 6 17.12 6.01 -4.21
C ILE A 6 18.07 5.31 -3.27
N THR A 7 18.51 6.08 -2.27
CA THR A 7 19.21 5.55 -1.10
C THR A 7 18.48 5.92 0.18
N LYS A 8 18.53 5.01 1.17
CA LYS A 8 18.02 5.23 2.51
C LYS A 8 18.85 4.49 3.54
N SER A 9 19.25 5.19 4.58
CA SER A 9 20.03 4.63 5.69
C SER A 9 19.25 4.76 6.99
N PHE A 10 19.42 3.76 7.86
CA PHE A 10 18.91 3.79 9.22
C PHE A 10 20.02 3.40 10.17
N ASP A 11 20.27 4.26 11.12
CA ASP A 11 21.11 3.95 12.28
C ASP A 11 20.19 3.26 13.31
N ASP A 12 20.38 1.96 13.50
CA ASP A 12 19.67 1.18 14.51
C ASP A 12 20.66 0.91 15.67
N PRO A 13 20.46 1.53 16.85
CA PRO A 13 21.35 1.34 17.99
C PRO A 13 21.47 -0.12 18.47
N GLY A 14 20.53 -0.99 18.06
CA GLY A 14 20.53 -2.43 18.37
C GLY A 14 21.26 -3.30 17.35
N ARG A 15 21.71 -2.74 16.22
CA ARG A 15 22.43 -3.47 15.18
C ARG A 15 23.92 -3.13 15.19
N ALA A 16 24.76 -4.16 14.91
CA ALA A 16 26.21 -3.99 14.80
C ALA A 16 26.66 -3.10 13.61
N ALA A 17 25.75 -2.87 12.64
CA ALA A 17 25.99 -1.99 11.50
C ALA A 17 24.69 -1.33 11.04
N PRO A 18 24.75 -0.06 10.54
CA PRO A 18 23.60 0.63 9.97
C PRO A 18 23.03 -0.14 8.77
N PHE A 19 21.70 -0.08 8.60
CA PHE A 19 21.06 -0.65 7.42
C PHE A 19 21.08 0.38 6.29
N HIS A 20 21.63 -0.02 5.14
CA HIS A 20 21.67 0.80 3.95
C HIS A 20 20.82 0.16 2.84
N LEU A 21 19.82 0.87 2.37
CA LEU A 21 19.08 0.54 1.16
C LEU A 21 19.65 1.38 0.00
N GLY A 22 20.14 0.71 -1.04
CA GLY A 22 20.40 1.30 -2.35
C GLY A 22 19.58 0.53 -3.37
N ILE A 23 18.70 1.17 -4.09
CA ILE A 23 17.86 0.50 -5.08
C ILE A 23 17.77 1.33 -6.35
N HIS A 24 18.07 0.66 -7.47
CA HIS A 24 17.80 1.13 -8.81
C HIS A 24 16.81 0.17 -9.47
N LEU A 25 15.68 0.69 -9.95
CA LEU A 25 14.60 -0.10 -10.52
C LEU A 25 13.89 0.71 -11.59
N GLU A 26 13.70 0.07 -12.75
CA GLU A 26 12.92 0.61 -13.84
C GLU A 26 11.85 -0.41 -14.25
N MET A 27 10.61 0.03 -14.35
CA MET A 27 9.50 -0.74 -14.87
C MET A 27 9.12 -0.18 -16.22
N PRO A 28 9.24 -0.95 -17.31
CA PRO A 28 8.88 -0.54 -18.67
C PRO A 28 7.41 -0.13 -18.78
N GLU A 29 7.08 0.67 -19.80
CA GLU A 29 5.71 1.16 -20.02
C GLU A 29 4.70 0.07 -20.38
N ASP A 30 5.15 -0.98 -21.05
CA ASP A 30 4.34 -2.15 -21.43
C ASP A 30 4.07 -3.11 -20.25
N SER A 31 4.82 -2.99 -19.17
CA SER A 31 4.67 -3.83 -17.98
C SER A 31 3.60 -3.27 -17.04
N ARG A 32 2.70 -4.16 -16.58
CA ARG A 32 1.63 -3.80 -15.64
C ARG A 32 1.90 -4.26 -14.20
N THR A 33 2.84 -5.16 -14.03
CA THR A 33 3.14 -5.75 -12.72
C THR A 33 4.64 -5.86 -12.53
N LEU A 34 5.10 -5.47 -11.35
CA LEU A 34 6.47 -5.64 -10.90
C LEU A 34 6.45 -6.40 -9.58
N VAL A 35 7.28 -7.43 -9.47
CA VAL A 35 7.43 -8.21 -8.24
C VAL A 35 8.80 -7.96 -7.64
N LEU A 36 8.82 -7.48 -6.38
CA LEU A 36 10.03 -7.36 -5.59
C LEU A 36 10.27 -8.68 -4.85
N PHE A 37 11.30 -9.41 -5.22
CA PHE A 37 11.68 -10.67 -4.60
C PHE A 37 13.00 -10.54 -3.84
N GLY A 38 13.13 -11.24 -2.71
CA GLY A 38 14.35 -11.24 -1.90
C GLY A 38 14.11 -11.75 -0.48
N ALA A 39 15.21 -12.01 0.25
CA ALA A 39 15.17 -12.50 1.63
C ALA A 39 14.42 -11.53 2.58
N SER A 40 13.99 -12.03 3.74
CA SER A 40 13.47 -11.17 4.80
C SER A 40 14.55 -10.15 5.22
N GLY A 41 14.14 -8.90 5.44
CA GLY A 41 15.08 -7.82 5.79
C GLY A 41 15.87 -7.22 4.61
N SER A 42 15.65 -7.64 3.36
CA SER A 42 16.33 -7.07 2.17
C SER A 42 15.86 -5.66 1.77
N GLY A 43 14.88 -5.07 2.47
CA GLY A 43 14.40 -3.72 2.21
C GLY A 43 13.17 -3.62 1.29
N LYS A 44 12.50 -4.72 0.94
CA LYS A 44 11.28 -4.71 0.08
C LYS A 44 10.20 -3.77 0.60
N THR A 45 9.77 -3.96 1.84
CA THR A 45 8.79 -3.08 2.52
C THR A 45 9.27 -1.63 2.55
N LEU A 46 10.54 -1.40 2.85
CA LEU A 46 11.11 -0.05 2.87
C LEU A 46 11.07 0.61 1.49
N THR A 47 11.36 -0.13 0.43
CA THR A 47 11.22 0.33 -0.95
C THR A 47 9.79 0.75 -1.26
N LEU A 48 8.80 -0.08 -0.90
CA LEU A 48 7.40 0.23 -1.06
C LEU A 48 6.99 1.47 -0.23
N HIS A 49 7.50 1.61 1.00
CA HIS A 49 7.26 2.79 1.84
C HIS A 49 7.85 4.07 1.24
N CYS A 50 9.05 4.00 0.67
CA CYS A 50 9.65 5.14 -0.03
C CYS A 50 8.81 5.54 -1.25
N LEU A 51 8.36 4.56 -2.05
CA LEU A 51 7.52 4.78 -3.22
C LEU A 51 6.14 5.37 -2.83
N ALA A 52 5.54 4.88 -1.75
CA ALA A 52 4.28 5.39 -1.20
C ALA A 52 4.42 6.79 -0.56
N GLY A 53 5.64 7.23 -0.22
CA GLY A 53 5.89 8.50 0.49
C GLY A 53 5.62 8.41 2.00
N LEU A 54 5.61 7.21 2.55
CA LEU A 54 5.54 6.93 3.98
C LEU A 54 6.90 7.13 4.65
N VAL A 55 7.97 6.84 3.91
CA VAL A 55 9.36 7.09 4.31
C VAL A 55 10.01 7.99 3.27
N ARG A 56 10.72 9.01 3.72
CA ARG A 56 11.50 9.89 2.84
C ARG A 56 12.86 9.25 2.57
N PRO A 57 13.25 9.06 1.28
CA PRO A 57 14.63 8.70 0.93
C PRO A 57 15.63 9.77 1.39
N ASP A 58 16.90 9.38 1.55
CA ASP A 58 17.98 10.32 1.87
C ASP A 58 18.50 11.01 0.61
N ALA A 59 18.57 10.27 -0.51
CA ALA A 59 18.97 10.80 -1.80
C ALA A 59 18.29 10.06 -2.96
N GLY A 60 18.43 10.60 -4.18
CA GLY A 60 17.96 9.98 -5.41
C GLY A 60 16.65 10.55 -5.93
N ARG A 61 15.92 9.76 -6.74
CA ARG A 61 14.74 10.20 -7.47
C ARG A 61 13.68 9.09 -7.59
N ILE A 62 12.41 9.48 -7.54
CA ILE A 62 11.24 8.60 -7.77
C ILE A 62 10.34 9.25 -8.81
N VAL A 63 10.06 8.53 -9.90
CA VAL A 63 9.15 8.95 -10.97
C VAL A 63 8.10 7.86 -11.19
N VAL A 64 6.84 8.24 -11.25
CA VAL A 64 5.72 7.35 -11.57
C VAL A 64 4.86 8.01 -12.64
N ASP A 65 4.70 7.35 -13.77
CA ASP A 65 3.93 7.84 -14.93
C ASP A 65 4.31 9.27 -15.34
N GLY A 66 5.62 9.54 -15.41
CA GLY A 66 6.19 10.84 -15.75
C GLY A 66 6.15 11.89 -14.62
N ASN A 67 5.45 11.60 -13.51
CA ASN A 67 5.37 12.51 -12.37
C ASN A 67 6.51 12.28 -11.39
N VAL A 68 7.29 13.33 -11.08
CA VAL A 68 8.34 13.28 -10.06
C VAL A 68 7.70 13.30 -8.68
N LEU A 69 7.79 12.20 -7.95
CA LEU A 69 7.26 12.07 -6.58
C LEU A 69 8.28 12.42 -5.51
N TYR A 70 9.56 12.21 -5.82
CA TYR A 70 10.70 12.57 -4.99
C TYR A 70 11.90 12.92 -5.87
N ASP A 71 12.62 13.97 -5.51
CA ASP A 71 13.91 14.32 -6.08
C ASP A 71 14.73 15.05 -5.03
N GLY A 72 15.76 14.36 -4.51
CA GLY A 72 16.61 14.89 -3.44
C GLY A 72 17.44 16.10 -3.89
N GLY A 73 17.87 16.13 -5.15
CA GLY A 73 18.67 17.25 -5.73
C GLY A 73 17.84 18.51 -5.99
N GLN A 74 16.55 18.33 -6.30
CA GLN A 74 15.63 19.46 -6.56
C GLN A 74 14.75 19.80 -5.34
N GLY A 75 14.88 19.10 -4.23
CA GLY A 75 14.08 19.31 -3.02
C GLY A 75 12.61 18.93 -3.17
N ILE A 76 12.24 18.12 -4.18
CA ILE A 76 10.87 17.67 -4.41
C ILE A 76 10.55 16.50 -3.49
N CYS A 77 9.47 16.60 -2.72
CA CYS A 77 8.95 15.51 -1.89
C CYS A 77 7.42 15.57 -1.83
N VAL A 78 6.75 14.85 -2.74
CA VAL A 78 5.29 14.77 -2.76
C VAL A 78 4.81 13.94 -1.57
N PRO A 79 3.96 14.49 -0.68
CA PRO A 79 3.45 13.75 0.48
C PRO A 79 2.55 12.58 0.05
N ALA A 80 2.53 11.49 0.83
CA ALA A 80 1.80 10.25 0.53
C ALA A 80 0.34 10.50 0.08
N ARG A 81 -0.39 11.38 0.78
CA ARG A 81 -1.80 11.72 0.47
C ARG A 81 -2.03 12.32 -0.93
N ARG A 82 -0.97 12.81 -1.61
CA ARG A 82 -1.03 13.39 -2.97
C ARG A 82 -0.50 12.45 -4.05
N ARG A 83 0.07 11.29 -3.68
CA ARG A 83 0.67 10.36 -4.65
C ARG A 83 -0.35 9.50 -5.40
N ARG A 84 -1.61 9.46 -4.97
CA ARG A 84 -2.68 8.62 -5.57
C ARG A 84 -2.29 7.15 -5.66
N ILE A 85 -1.61 6.66 -4.64
CA ILE A 85 -1.13 5.27 -4.50
C ILE A 85 -2.02 4.54 -3.51
N GLY A 86 -2.51 3.38 -3.90
CA GLY A 86 -3.15 2.42 -2.99
C GLY A 86 -2.08 1.57 -2.33
N TYR A 87 -2.16 1.38 -1.01
CA TYR A 87 -1.21 0.58 -0.27
C TYR A 87 -1.92 -0.47 0.59
N MET A 88 -1.52 -1.72 0.42
CA MET A 88 -1.91 -2.82 1.29
C MET A 88 -0.72 -3.20 2.17
N PHE A 89 -0.87 -2.97 3.49
CA PHE A 89 0.15 -3.29 4.49
C PHE A 89 0.16 -4.78 4.82
N GLN A 90 1.30 -5.30 5.25
CA GLN A 90 1.49 -6.70 5.65
C GLN A 90 0.56 -7.11 6.82
N ASP A 91 0.34 -6.22 7.78
CA ASP A 91 -0.56 -6.38 8.93
C ASP A 91 -2.01 -5.95 8.66
N TYR A 92 -2.30 -5.64 7.36
CA TYR A 92 -3.58 -5.09 6.89
C TYR A 92 -3.92 -3.70 7.39
N ALA A 93 -3.41 -3.23 8.52
CA ALA A 93 -3.62 -1.93 9.15
C ALA A 93 -5.09 -1.44 9.11
N LEU A 94 -6.05 -2.34 9.33
CA LEU A 94 -7.48 -2.00 9.33
C LEU A 94 -7.84 -1.16 10.56
N PHE A 95 -8.68 -0.16 10.37
CA PHE A 95 -9.19 0.66 11.47
C PHE A 95 -10.17 -0.14 12.33
N PRO A 96 -9.85 -0.52 13.58
CA PRO A 96 -10.64 -1.44 14.37
C PRO A 96 -12.01 -0.87 14.79
N HIS A 97 -12.11 0.46 14.86
CA HIS A 97 -13.31 1.21 15.23
C HIS A 97 -14.24 1.52 14.04
N LEU A 98 -13.84 1.18 12.81
CA LEU A 98 -14.65 1.34 11.62
C LEU A 98 -15.17 0.00 11.11
N SER A 99 -16.42 -0.03 10.63
CA SER A 99 -16.94 -1.22 9.94
C SER A 99 -16.16 -1.49 8.64
N VAL A 100 -16.34 -2.67 8.07
CA VAL A 100 -15.75 -3.06 6.78
C VAL A 100 -16.07 -2.01 5.70
N LEU A 101 -17.34 -1.62 5.57
CA LEU A 101 -17.76 -0.60 4.61
C LEU A 101 -17.02 0.73 4.82
N HIS A 102 -16.90 1.18 6.07
CA HIS A 102 -16.22 2.44 6.39
C HIS A 102 -14.71 2.34 6.22
N ASN A 103 -14.09 1.18 6.48
CA ASN A 103 -12.69 0.94 6.16
C ASN A 103 -12.41 1.12 4.66
N VAL A 104 -13.26 0.54 3.79
CA VAL A 104 -13.08 0.63 2.33
C VAL A 104 -13.33 2.05 1.82
N ALA A 105 -14.33 2.73 2.34
CA ALA A 105 -14.68 4.09 1.93
C ALA A 105 -13.78 5.18 2.53
N TYR A 106 -12.95 4.86 3.53
CA TYR A 106 -12.19 5.82 4.36
C TYR A 106 -11.42 6.87 3.55
N ALA A 107 -10.75 6.46 2.50
CA ALA A 107 -9.90 7.35 1.71
C ALA A 107 -10.67 8.48 0.99
N GLY A 108 -11.98 8.33 0.82
CA GLY A 108 -12.86 9.34 0.21
C GLY A 108 -13.63 10.21 1.19
N THR A 109 -13.49 9.99 2.51
CA THR A 109 -14.41 10.57 3.51
C THR A 109 -13.97 11.92 4.11
N GLY A 110 -12.78 12.42 3.80
CA GLY A 110 -12.28 13.67 4.37
C GLY A 110 -12.21 13.62 5.91
N LEU A 111 -12.72 14.69 6.60
CA LEU A 111 -12.66 14.82 8.06
C LEU A 111 -13.71 13.99 8.82
N LEU A 112 -14.73 13.46 8.13
CA LEU A 112 -15.87 12.76 8.76
C LEU A 112 -16.03 11.34 8.19
N PRO A 113 -15.21 10.35 8.64
CA PRO A 113 -15.19 9.00 8.07
C PRO A 113 -16.50 8.22 8.24
N TRP A 114 -17.41 8.65 9.12
CA TRP A 114 -18.72 8.02 9.33
C TRP A 114 -19.84 8.58 8.45
N ARG A 115 -19.60 9.69 7.73
CA ARG A 115 -20.56 10.27 6.79
C ARG A 115 -20.17 9.95 5.35
N LEU A 116 -20.68 8.83 4.84
CA LEU A 116 -20.46 8.45 3.44
C LEU A 116 -21.52 9.11 2.55
N THR A 117 -21.09 9.70 1.45
CA THR A 117 -22.01 10.08 0.37
C THR A 117 -22.61 8.83 -0.27
N ARG A 118 -23.69 9.00 -1.03
CA ARG A 118 -24.31 7.90 -1.78
C ARG A 118 -23.30 7.25 -2.76
N GLU A 119 -22.48 8.06 -3.42
CA GLU A 119 -21.47 7.60 -4.36
C GLU A 119 -20.33 6.79 -3.66
N GLN A 120 -19.81 7.32 -2.55
CA GLN A 120 -18.77 6.63 -1.77
C GLN A 120 -19.26 5.28 -1.25
N ARG A 121 -20.50 5.22 -0.76
CA ARG A 121 -21.12 3.98 -0.32
C ARG A 121 -21.29 2.98 -1.47
N ALA A 122 -21.78 3.45 -2.61
CA ALA A 122 -22.01 2.61 -3.79
C ALA A 122 -20.68 2.03 -4.31
N TRP A 123 -19.63 2.85 -4.40
CA TRP A 123 -18.30 2.42 -4.82
C TRP A 123 -17.68 1.41 -3.85
N ALA A 124 -17.76 1.67 -2.54
CA ALA A 124 -17.25 0.74 -1.54
C ALA A 124 -18.00 -0.59 -1.58
N MET A 125 -19.33 -0.58 -1.77
CA MET A 125 -20.13 -1.80 -1.90
C MET A 125 -19.76 -2.58 -3.16
N ASP A 126 -19.60 -1.93 -4.31
CA ASP A 126 -19.15 -2.56 -5.57
C ASP A 126 -17.79 -3.29 -5.37
N LEU A 127 -16.84 -2.67 -4.70
CA LEU A 127 -15.55 -3.31 -4.38
C LEU A 127 -15.72 -4.53 -3.46
N LEU A 128 -16.59 -4.43 -2.44
CA LEU A 128 -16.87 -5.55 -1.54
C LEU A 128 -17.57 -6.71 -2.26
N GLU A 129 -18.45 -6.43 -3.21
CA GLU A 129 -19.12 -7.43 -4.05
C GLU A 129 -18.13 -8.15 -4.96
N ARG A 130 -17.27 -7.40 -5.67
CA ARG A 130 -16.21 -7.96 -6.53
C ARG A 130 -15.23 -8.86 -5.77
N LEU A 131 -14.98 -8.58 -4.49
CA LEU A 131 -14.12 -9.39 -3.62
C LEU A 131 -14.87 -10.48 -2.84
N GLY A 132 -16.19 -10.64 -3.04
CA GLY A 132 -17.01 -11.67 -2.43
C GLY A 132 -17.25 -11.48 -0.93
N ILE A 133 -17.15 -10.26 -0.41
CA ILE A 133 -17.24 -9.93 1.02
C ILE A 133 -18.29 -8.86 1.35
N ALA A 134 -19.23 -8.58 0.45
CA ALA A 134 -20.29 -7.58 0.67
C ALA A 134 -21.18 -7.90 1.90
N HIS A 135 -21.40 -9.20 2.19
CA HIS A 135 -22.15 -9.66 3.36
C HIS A 135 -21.47 -9.26 4.69
N LEU A 136 -20.18 -8.90 4.68
CA LEU A 136 -19.41 -8.49 5.85
C LEU A 136 -19.43 -6.96 6.07
N ALA A 137 -20.10 -6.18 5.21
CA ALA A 137 -20.02 -4.71 5.17
C ALA A 137 -20.26 -4.01 6.52
N ARG A 138 -21.10 -4.61 7.38
CA ARG A 138 -21.46 -4.06 8.70
C ARG A 138 -20.58 -4.57 9.83
N LEU A 139 -19.75 -5.59 9.61
CA LEU A 139 -18.88 -6.16 10.63
C LEU A 139 -17.65 -5.26 10.87
N TYR A 140 -17.00 -5.51 11.99
CA TYR A 140 -15.74 -4.83 12.37
C TYR A 140 -14.55 -5.77 12.20
N PRO A 141 -13.32 -5.24 12.02
CA PRO A 141 -12.13 -6.06 11.78
C PRO A 141 -11.89 -7.18 12.80
N GLY A 142 -12.26 -6.96 14.06
CA GLY A 142 -12.12 -7.99 15.10
C GLY A 142 -12.93 -9.27 14.84
N ASN A 143 -13.98 -9.18 14.03
CA ASN A 143 -14.91 -10.30 13.74
C ASN A 143 -14.57 -11.00 12.42
N LEU A 144 -13.42 -10.70 11.79
CA LEU A 144 -13.04 -11.20 10.48
C LEU A 144 -11.92 -12.24 10.59
N SER A 145 -11.98 -13.27 9.74
CA SER A 145 -10.86 -14.19 9.52
C SER A 145 -9.67 -13.45 8.83
N GLY A 146 -8.48 -14.06 8.86
CA GLY A 146 -7.28 -13.51 8.20
C GLY A 146 -7.52 -13.21 6.73
N GLY A 147 -8.06 -14.16 5.96
CA GLY A 147 -8.38 -13.96 4.54
C GLY A 147 -9.47 -12.91 4.29
N GLN A 148 -10.43 -12.75 5.20
CA GLN A 148 -11.42 -11.68 5.11
C GLN A 148 -10.78 -10.31 5.38
N LYS A 149 -9.91 -10.18 6.39
CA LYS A 149 -9.13 -8.96 6.66
C LYS A 149 -8.29 -8.56 5.45
N GLN A 150 -7.63 -9.53 4.82
CA GLN A 150 -6.84 -9.33 3.61
C GLN A 150 -7.68 -8.75 2.47
N ARG A 151 -8.85 -9.34 2.18
CA ARG A 151 -9.75 -8.83 1.13
C ARG A 151 -10.27 -7.43 1.46
N VAL A 152 -10.56 -7.12 2.73
CA VAL A 152 -10.97 -5.76 3.15
C VAL A 152 -9.83 -4.78 2.98
N ALA A 153 -8.58 -5.14 3.30
CA ALA A 153 -7.40 -4.29 3.11
C ALA A 153 -7.15 -4.00 1.63
N LEU A 154 -7.32 -5.01 0.76
CA LEU A 154 -7.24 -4.85 -0.69
C LEU A 154 -8.35 -3.92 -1.20
N ALA A 155 -9.61 -4.13 -0.77
CA ALA A 155 -10.73 -3.25 -1.11
C ALA A 155 -10.45 -1.79 -0.70
N ARG A 156 -9.90 -1.58 0.49
CA ARG A 156 -9.54 -0.25 0.98
C ARG A 156 -8.45 0.40 0.12
N ALA A 157 -7.41 -0.34 -0.25
CA ALA A 157 -6.35 0.16 -1.11
C ALA A 157 -6.90 0.58 -2.49
N LEU A 158 -7.84 -0.20 -3.05
CA LEU A 158 -8.54 0.09 -4.31
C LEU A 158 -9.57 1.21 -4.17
N GLY A 159 -10.09 1.44 -2.96
CA GLY A 159 -11.10 2.46 -2.66
C GLY A 159 -10.70 3.88 -3.07
N THR A 160 -9.40 4.17 -3.08
CA THR A 160 -8.84 5.47 -3.51
C THR A 160 -8.84 5.67 -5.03
N ARG A 161 -9.21 4.66 -5.84
CA ARG A 161 -9.03 4.63 -7.29
C ARG A 161 -7.58 4.98 -7.67
N PRO A 162 -6.60 4.23 -7.16
CA PRO A 162 -5.19 4.58 -7.31
C PRO A 162 -4.70 4.37 -8.74
N SER A 163 -3.69 5.16 -9.15
CA SER A 163 -2.95 4.91 -10.39
C SER A 163 -1.90 3.79 -10.23
N LEU A 164 -1.43 3.57 -9.01
CA LEU A 164 -0.48 2.52 -8.66
C LEU A 164 -0.94 1.82 -7.37
N LEU A 165 -0.96 0.49 -7.39
CA LEU A 165 -1.26 -0.35 -6.23
C LEU A 165 0.02 -1.02 -5.73
N LEU A 166 0.35 -0.81 -4.46
CA LEU A 166 1.46 -1.44 -3.77
C LEU A 166 0.92 -2.49 -2.80
N LEU A 167 1.45 -3.71 -2.90
CA LEU A 167 1.05 -4.84 -2.07
C LEU A 167 2.28 -5.35 -1.31
N ASP A 168 2.27 -5.23 0.02
CA ASP A 168 3.34 -5.70 0.89
C ASP A 168 2.97 -7.07 1.45
N GLU A 169 3.68 -8.11 1.01
CA GLU A 169 3.44 -9.52 1.37
C GLU A 169 1.97 -9.96 1.23
N PRO A 170 1.32 -9.76 0.06
CA PRO A 170 -0.12 -9.97 -0.10
C PRO A 170 -0.57 -11.42 0.10
N PHE A 171 0.35 -12.36 0.16
CA PHE A 171 0.05 -13.81 0.30
C PHE A 171 0.48 -14.37 1.67
N SER A 172 0.87 -13.51 2.62
CA SER A 172 1.34 -13.95 3.94
C SER A 172 0.30 -14.75 4.74
N ALA A 173 -0.99 -14.49 4.53
CA ALA A 173 -2.10 -15.18 5.19
C ALA A 173 -2.63 -16.42 4.45
N LEU A 174 -2.05 -16.77 3.29
CA LEU A 174 -2.43 -18.00 2.61
C LEU A 174 -1.82 -19.20 3.32
N ASP A 175 -2.63 -20.26 3.44
CA ASP A 175 -2.21 -21.56 3.95
C ASP A 175 -0.89 -22.00 3.27
N PRO A 176 0.13 -22.46 4.02
CA PRO A 176 1.39 -22.96 3.43
C PRO A 176 1.20 -23.94 2.29
N LEU A 177 0.14 -24.77 2.34
CA LEU A 177 -0.21 -25.73 1.28
C LEU A 177 -0.70 -25.08 -0.03
N LEU A 178 -1.10 -23.82 -0.02
CA LEU A 178 -1.51 -23.06 -1.22
C LEU A 178 -0.39 -22.18 -1.79
N ARG A 179 0.74 -22.08 -1.11
CA ARG A 179 1.92 -21.32 -1.59
C ARG A 179 2.79 -22.12 -2.58
N GLU A 180 2.63 -23.46 -2.61
CA GLU A 180 3.43 -24.37 -3.45
C GLU A 180 2.75 -24.79 -4.77
N ARG A 181 1.64 -24.17 -5.13
CA ARG A 181 0.93 -24.37 -6.41
C ARG A 181 0.97 -23.07 -7.23
#